data_66df729d63037c84a3fe6f7f68aff4f4
#
_entry.id   66df729d63037c84a3fe6f7f68aff4f4
#
_cell.length_a   1.000
_cell.length_b   1.000
_cell.length_c   1.000
_cell.angle_alpha   90.00
_cell.angle_beta   90.00
_cell.angle_gamma   90.00
#
_symmetry.space_group_name_H-M   'P 1'
#
loop_
_entity.id
_entity.type
_entity.pdbx_description
1 polymer ?
#
loop_
_entity_poly.entity_id
_entity_poly.type
_entity_poly.pdbx_seq_one_letter_code
_entity_poly.pdbx_strand_id
1 'polypeptide(L)'
;MNPLQLMEMHRSDFTPNDLAIYQAILENPDQVVYKTTSRLAEDCGVSQPALSRFVKTLGYNRYQDFRADVSTWLAVQAEQTAQGSNRTGYFHRLYQLLQNSEKLLTPAYLQELAQYINNHANIYATGLAKSFQPAQLFEILMRKKRRTVRAVANDFLGETSAYMDDNDLLILFSVSGRSEIMQSIQHTTGKILLVTANPHPACAEKIDRSVVLPYSTCDPEASSVSPVLFDIFVELLVEYL
;
A
#
# COMPACT_ATOMS: atom_id res chain seq x y z
N MET A 1 -12.16 23.15 -16.13
CA MET A 1 -11.52 22.28 -17.16
C MET A 1 -10.86 21.14 -16.41
N ASN A 2 -10.96 19.93 -16.89
CA ASN A 2 -10.38 18.76 -16.25
C ASN A 2 -8.86 18.75 -16.51
N PRO A 3 -7.98 18.45 -15.52
CA PRO A 3 -6.53 18.40 -15.71
C PRO A 3 -6.07 17.47 -16.85
N LEU A 4 -6.73 16.34 -17.08
CA LEU A 4 -6.41 15.43 -18.18
C LEU A 4 -6.79 16.03 -19.54
N GLN A 5 -7.93 16.72 -19.62
CA GLN A 5 -8.31 17.46 -20.84
C GLN A 5 -7.34 18.60 -21.14
N LEU A 6 -6.85 19.28 -20.11
CA LEU A 6 -5.84 20.32 -20.24
C LEU A 6 -4.54 19.76 -20.81
N MET A 7 -4.09 18.62 -20.32
CA MET A 7 -2.92 17.91 -20.86
C MET A 7 -3.13 17.51 -22.32
N GLU A 8 -4.30 16.97 -22.69
CA GLU A 8 -4.60 16.59 -24.07
C GLU A 8 -4.60 17.79 -25.01
N MET A 9 -5.09 18.94 -24.59
CA MET A 9 -5.07 20.17 -25.39
C MET A 9 -3.64 20.66 -25.69
N HIS A 10 -2.69 20.45 -24.79
CA HIS A 10 -1.28 20.83 -24.97
C HIS A 10 -0.42 19.73 -25.59
N ARG A 11 -1.01 18.58 -25.94
CA ARG A 11 -0.27 17.39 -26.39
C ARG A 11 0.61 17.64 -27.61
N SER A 12 0.17 18.51 -28.54
CA SER A 12 0.95 18.89 -29.74
C SER A 12 2.25 19.62 -29.43
N ASP A 13 2.35 20.24 -28.27
CA ASP A 13 3.48 21.05 -27.84
C ASP A 13 4.46 20.26 -26.95
N PHE A 14 4.17 18.99 -26.68
CA PHE A 14 4.94 18.17 -25.76
C PHE A 14 6.27 17.68 -26.36
N THR A 15 7.32 17.88 -25.61
CA THR A 15 8.62 17.26 -25.86
C THR A 15 8.55 15.74 -25.56
N PRO A 16 9.56 14.93 -25.96
CA PRO A 16 9.61 13.50 -25.58
C PRO A 16 9.51 13.27 -24.08
N ASN A 17 10.12 14.12 -23.26
CA ASN A 17 10.00 14.02 -21.79
C ASN A 17 8.58 14.35 -21.30
N ASP A 18 7.94 15.34 -21.91
CA ASP A 18 6.56 15.72 -21.57
C ASP A 18 5.59 14.60 -21.95
N LEU A 19 5.82 13.93 -23.07
CA LEU A 19 5.04 12.75 -23.50
C LEU A 19 5.19 11.58 -22.52
N ALA A 20 6.38 11.32 -21.99
CA ALA A 20 6.60 10.27 -20.99
C ALA A 20 5.84 10.59 -19.70
N ILE A 21 5.88 11.85 -19.23
CA ILE A 21 5.12 12.31 -18.06
C ILE A 21 3.60 12.18 -18.32
N TYR A 22 3.17 12.66 -19.49
CA TYR A 22 1.77 12.62 -19.90
C TYR A 22 1.22 11.18 -19.92
N GLN A 23 1.93 10.23 -20.53
CA GLN A 23 1.53 8.83 -20.59
C GLN A 23 1.45 8.20 -19.20
N ALA A 24 2.45 8.42 -18.36
CA ALA A 24 2.46 7.91 -17.00
C ALA A 24 1.27 8.43 -16.17
N ILE A 25 0.93 9.72 -16.33
CA ILE A 25 -0.22 10.32 -15.63
C ILE A 25 -1.56 9.82 -16.20
N LEU A 26 -1.66 9.58 -17.51
CA LEU A 26 -2.88 9.00 -18.10
C LEU A 26 -3.14 7.58 -17.62
N GLU A 27 -2.09 6.77 -17.55
CA GLU A 27 -2.19 5.38 -17.07
C GLU A 27 -2.60 5.31 -15.60
N ASN A 28 -2.10 6.22 -14.78
CA ASN A 28 -2.42 6.27 -13.36
C ASN A 28 -2.37 7.70 -12.80
N PRO A 29 -3.46 8.47 -12.90
CA PRO A 29 -3.52 9.85 -12.41
C PRO A 29 -3.29 10.00 -10.90
N ASP A 30 -3.61 8.96 -10.15
CA ASP A 30 -3.44 8.93 -8.70
C ASP A 30 -1.98 9.16 -8.28
N GLN A 31 -1.01 8.76 -9.09
CA GLN A 31 0.41 8.96 -8.83
C GLN A 31 0.79 10.43 -8.57
N VAL A 32 0.11 11.37 -9.23
CA VAL A 32 0.35 12.82 -9.06
C VAL A 32 0.06 13.24 -7.63
N VAL A 33 -0.95 12.64 -7.00
CA VAL A 33 -1.38 12.99 -5.64
C VAL A 33 -0.46 12.34 -4.60
N TYR A 34 0.02 11.14 -4.85
CA TYR A 34 0.67 10.29 -3.85
C TYR A 34 2.18 10.36 -3.86
N LYS A 35 2.79 10.52 -5.03
CA LYS A 35 4.24 10.56 -5.12
C LYS A 35 4.79 11.96 -4.88
N THR A 36 5.97 12.04 -4.30
CA THR A 36 6.72 13.28 -4.29
C THR A 36 7.10 13.67 -5.73
N THR A 37 7.37 14.95 -5.98
CA THR A 37 7.81 15.44 -7.30
C THR A 37 9.03 14.69 -7.81
N SER A 38 10.00 14.41 -6.92
CA SER A 38 11.21 13.67 -7.25
C SER A 38 10.90 12.23 -7.64
N ARG A 39 10.04 11.56 -6.89
CA ARG A 39 9.68 10.15 -7.16
C ARG A 39 8.87 9.99 -8.42
N LEU A 40 7.91 10.89 -8.67
CA LEU A 40 7.15 10.86 -9.93
C LEU A 40 8.05 11.10 -11.13
N ALA A 41 8.99 12.05 -11.04
CA ALA A 41 9.94 12.29 -12.11
C ALA A 41 10.82 11.07 -12.41
N GLU A 42 11.32 10.40 -11.36
CA GLU A 42 12.10 9.17 -11.47
C GLU A 42 11.31 8.05 -12.17
N ASP A 43 10.06 7.84 -11.75
CA ASP A 43 9.19 6.80 -12.33
C ASP A 43 8.81 7.10 -13.80
N CYS A 44 8.76 8.37 -14.19
CA CYS A 44 8.60 8.80 -15.58
C CYS A 44 9.92 8.76 -16.39
N GLY A 45 11.05 8.43 -15.78
CA GLY A 45 12.38 8.45 -16.43
C GLY A 45 12.86 9.84 -16.78
N VAL A 46 12.41 10.88 -16.07
CA VAL A 46 12.76 12.29 -16.32
C VAL A 46 13.36 12.96 -15.09
N SER A 47 13.98 14.11 -15.26
CA SER A 47 14.46 14.91 -14.14
C SER A 47 13.32 15.69 -13.45
N GLN A 48 13.45 15.96 -12.15
CA GLN A 48 12.50 16.81 -11.42
C GLN A 48 12.31 18.21 -12.05
N PRO A 49 13.35 18.91 -12.58
CA PRO A 49 13.16 20.13 -13.35
C PRO A 49 12.32 19.95 -14.63
N ALA A 50 12.39 18.77 -15.29
CA ALA A 50 11.56 18.48 -16.46
C ALA A 50 10.08 18.38 -16.07
N LEU A 51 9.75 17.66 -14.99
CA LEU A 51 8.40 17.60 -14.44
C LEU A 51 7.88 18.99 -14.04
N SER A 52 8.73 19.82 -13.43
CA SER A 52 8.37 21.19 -13.08
C SER A 52 8.09 22.07 -14.31
N ARG A 53 8.81 21.86 -15.42
CA ARG A 53 8.55 22.56 -16.70
C ARG A 53 7.24 22.07 -17.33
N PHE A 54 7.01 20.76 -17.35
CA PHE A 54 5.77 20.18 -17.85
C PHE A 54 4.53 20.82 -17.22
N VAL A 55 4.47 20.95 -15.90
CA VAL A 55 3.31 21.59 -15.24
C VAL A 55 3.18 23.08 -15.56
N LYS A 56 4.31 23.77 -15.84
CA LYS A 56 4.28 25.17 -16.30
C LYS A 56 3.74 25.29 -17.74
N THR A 57 4.07 24.35 -18.61
CA THR A 57 3.50 24.29 -19.98
C THR A 57 1.97 24.16 -19.93
N LEU A 58 1.45 23.47 -18.90
CA LEU A 58 0.02 23.35 -18.67
C LEU A 58 -0.61 24.62 -18.03
N GLY A 59 0.17 25.64 -17.72
CA GLY A 59 -0.29 26.90 -17.13
C GLY A 59 -0.27 26.96 -15.60
N TYR A 60 0.23 25.93 -14.91
CA TYR A 60 0.36 25.97 -13.46
C TYR A 60 1.66 26.66 -13.02
N ASN A 61 1.63 27.44 -11.93
CA ASN A 61 2.81 28.08 -11.41
C ASN A 61 3.78 27.08 -10.75
N ARG A 62 3.23 26.09 -10.04
CA ARG A 62 4.00 25.08 -9.30
C ARG A 62 3.36 23.71 -9.43
N TYR A 63 4.16 22.67 -9.23
CA TYR A 63 3.68 21.28 -9.18
C TYR A 63 2.57 21.07 -8.13
N GLN A 64 2.64 21.75 -7.01
CA GLN A 64 1.63 21.69 -5.95
C GLN A 64 0.24 22.13 -6.42
N ASP A 65 0.19 23.15 -7.29
CA ASP A 65 -1.06 23.68 -7.84
C ASP A 65 -1.70 22.66 -8.80
N PHE A 66 -0.87 22.04 -9.65
CA PHE A 66 -1.30 20.94 -10.52
C PHE A 66 -1.77 19.72 -9.71
N ARG A 67 -1.01 19.33 -8.68
CA ARG A 67 -1.35 18.23 -7.78
C ARG A 67 -2.70 18.47 -7.08
N ALA A 68 -2.95 19.68 -6.59
CA ALA A 68 -4.21 20.04 -5.94
C ALA A 68 -5.39 19.94 -6.92
N ASP A 69 -5.20 20.38 -8.18
CA ASP A 69 -6.23 20.32 -9.21
C ASP A 69 -6.53 18.86 -9.62
N VAL A 70 -5.50 18.03 -9.79
CA VAL A 70 -5.68 16.59 -10.05
C VAL A 70 -6.37 15.91 -8.86
N SER A 71 -6.01 16.25 -7.62
CA SER A 71 -6.65 15.70 -6.42
C SER A 71 -8.14 16.07 -6.37
N THR A 72 -8.47 17.34 -6.64
CA THR A 72 -9.85 17.81 -6.69
C THR A 72 -10.64 17.11 -7.80
N TRP A 73 -10.04 16.97 -8.98
CA TRP A 73 -10.67 16.27 -10.09
C TRP A 73 -10.93 14.80 -9.76
N LEU A 74 -9.97 14.10 -9.16
CA LEU A 74 -10.15 12.71 -8.73
C LEU A 74 -11.26 12.58 -7.68
N ALA A 75 -11.33 13.52 -6.74
CA ALA A 75 -12.41 13.58 -5.75
C ALA A 75 -13.78 13.77 -6.42
N VAL A 76 -13.90 14.70 -7.39
CA VAL A 76 -15.14 14.93 -8.16
C VAL A 76 -15.51 13.72 -9.01
N GLN A 77 -14.53 13.04 -9.64
CA GLN A 77 -14.79 11.78 -10.35
C GLN A 77 -15.28 10.68 -9.39
N ALA A 78 -14.68 10.59 -8.22
CA ALA A 78 -15.14 9.70 -7.17
C ALA A 78 -16.57 10.04 -6.70
N GLU A 79 -16.90 11.34 -6.59
CA GLU A 79 -18.25 11.81 -6.24
C GLU A 79 -19.27 11.59 -7.37
N GLN A 80 -18.91 11.81 -8.62
CA GLN A 80 -19.79 11.54 -9.78
C GLN A 80 -20.04 10.04 -9.96
N THR A 81 -19.06 9.21 -9.68
CA THR A 81 -19.22 7.77 -9.59
C THR A 81 -20.04 7.37 -8.34
N ALA A 82 -20.02 8.21 -7.30
CA ALA A 82 -20.75 8.04 -6.04
C ALA A 82 -22.19 8.57 -6.05
N GLN A 83 -22.59 9.41 -7.03
CA GLN A 83 -24.00 9.80 -7.19
C GLN A 83 -24.92 8.64 -7.62
N GLY A 84 -24.30 7.52 -8.05
CA GLY A 84 -24.98 6.21 -8.08
C GLY A 84 -24.72 5.43 -6.79
N SER A 85 -25.18 5.94 -5.65
CA SER A 85 -25.00 5.44 -4.27
C SER A 85 -23.53 5.21 -3.84
N ASN A 86 -23.14 5.73 -2.68
CA ASN A 86 -21.86 5.45 -1.97
C ASN A 86 -21.50 3.94 -1.93
N ARG A 87 -22.50 3.10 -1.97
CA ARG A 87 -22.42 1.65 -2.02
C ARG A 87 -21.81 1.12 -3.33
N THR A 88 -22.24 1.61 -4.48
CA THR A 88 -21.75 1.16 -5.80
C THR A 88 -20.27 1.56 -6.00
N GLY A 89 -19.89 2.76 -5.60
CA GLY A 89 -18.50 3.21 -5.67
C GLY A 89 -17.55 2.41 -4.76
N TYR A 90 -17.99 2.04 -3.56
CA TYR A 90 -17.23 1.17 -2.67
C TYR A 90 -16.97 -0.21 -3.28
N PHE A 91 -18.01 -0.88 -3.78
CA PHE A 91 -17.88 -2.20 -4.40
C PHE A 91 -17.00 -2.16 -5.67
N HIS A 92 -17.11 -1.11 -6.47
CA HIS A 92 -16.27 -0.96 -7.66
C HIS A 92 -14.78 -0.84 -7.29
N ARG A 93 -14.45 0.01 -6.31
CA ARG A 93 -13.07 0.12 -5.79
C ARG A 93 -12.57 -1.21 -5.22
N LEU A 94 -13.39 -1.88 -4.42
CA LEU A 94 -13.03 -3.18 -3.85
C LEU A 94 -12.77 -4.20 -4.96
N TYR A 95 -13.59 -4.24 -5.99
CA TYR A 95 -13.41 -5.14 -7.13
C TYR A 95 -12.08 -4.88 -7.86
N GLN A 96 -11.74 -3.62 -8.13
CA GLN A 96 -10.45 -3.26 -8.72
C GLN A 96 -9.27 -3.69 -7.85
N LEU A 97 -9.37 -3.48 -6.54
CA LEU A 97 -8.35 -3.92 -5.58
C LEU A 97 -8.19 -5.44 -5.57
N LEU A 98 -9.29 -6.19 -5.63
CA LEU A 98 -9.27 -7.65 -5.69
C LEU A 98 -8.60 -8.15 -6.97
N GLN A 99 -8.94 -7.58 -8.13
CA GLN A 99 -8.30 -7.92 -9.41
C GLN A 99 -6.79 -7.66 -9.40
N ASN A 100 -6.36 -6.56 -8.79
CA ASN A 100 -4.94 -6.25 -8.66
C ASN A 100 -4.24 -7.16 -7.66
N SER A 101 -4.93 -7.55 -6.58
CA SER A 101 -4.41 -8.50 -5.60
C SER A 101 -4.25 -9.91 -6.20
N GLU A 102 -5.17 -10.35 -7.04
CA GLU A 102 -5.10 -11.65 -7.73
C GLU A 102 -3.84 -11.77 -8.60
N LYS A 103 -3.45 -10.68 -9.27
CA LYS A 103 -2.21 -10.65 -10.08
C LYS A 103 -0.93 -10.76 -9.23
N LEU A 104 -0.97 -10.27 -8.01
CA LEU A 104 0.15 -10.30 -7.07
C LEU A 104 0.22 -11.60 -6.30
N LEU A 105 -0.92 -12.03 -5.75
CA LEU A 105 -1.03 -13.18 -4.84
C LEU A 105 -1.21 -14.49 -5.64
N THR A 106 -0.25 -14.75 -6.52
CA THR A 106 -0.24 -16.00 -7.31
C THR A 106 0.00 -17.21 -6.42
N PRO A 107 -0.46 -18.42 -6.81
CA PRO A 107 -0.19 -19.65 -6.07
C PRO A 107 1.31 -19.86 -5.76
N ALA A 108 2.18 -19.59 -6.73
CA ALA A 108 3.63 -19.71 -6.55
C ALA A 108 4.17 -18.73 -5.49
N TYR A 109 3.70 -17.48 -5.51
CA TYR A 109 4.09 -16.48 -4.53
C TYR A 109 3.59 -16.84 -3.12
N LEU A 110 2.35 -17.31 -3.00
CA LEU A 110 1.78 -17.73 -1.70
C LEU A 110 2.50 -18.98 -1.15
N GLN A 111 2.87 -19.94 -2.01
CA GLN A 111 3.67 -21.10 -1.61
C GLN A 111 5.06 -20.69 -1.10
N GLU A 112 5.75 -19.81 -1.80
CA GLU A 112 7.06 -19.28 -1.36
C GLU A 112 6.94 -18.55 -0.02
N LEU A 113 5.92 -17.73 0.14
CA LEU A 113 5.67 -17.01 1.37
C LEU A 113 5.33 -17.96 2.53
N ALA A 114 4.51 -18.97 2.27
CA ALA A 114 4.18 -20.00 3.26
C ALA A 114 5.42 -20.80 3.67
N GLN A 115 6.31 -21.14 2.74
CA GLN A 115 7.59 -21.78 3.07
C GLN A 115 8.44 -20.87 3.95
N TYR A 116 8.54 -19.58 3.62
CA TYR A 116 9.25 -18.62 4.46
C TYR A 116 8.71 -18.60 5.89
N ILE A 117 7.38 -18.49 6.05
CA ILE A 117 6.73 -18.48 7.36
C ILE A 117 6.96 -19.81 8.11
N ASN A 118 6.89 -20.94 7.39
CA ASN A 118 7.06 -22.28 7.99
C ASN A 118 8.49 -22.57 8.48
N ASN A 119 9.48 -21.83 8.04
CA ASN A 119 10.87 -21.96 8.48
C ASN A 119 11.11 -21.37 9.89
N HIS A 120 10.12 -20.71 10.49
CA HIS A 120 10.25 -20.11 11.82
C HIS A 120 9.53 -20.95 12.89
N ALA A 121 10.12 -21.01 14.08
CA ALA A 121 9.63 -21.83 15.18
C ALA A 121 8.36 -21.23 15.81
N ASN A 122 8.39 -19.94 16.11
CA ASN A 122 7.25 -19.21 16.67
C ASN A 122 6.83 -18.09 15.72
N ILE A 123 5.54 -17.95 15.56
CA ILE A 123 4.94 -16.94 14.67
C ILE A 123 4.07 -16.03 15.51
N TYR A 124 4.40 -14.76 15.50
CA TYR A 124 3.65 -13.69 16.11
C TYR A 124 3.02 -12.83 15.00
N ALA A 125 1.85 -12.27 15.27
CA ALA A 125 1.20 -11.37 14.35
C ALA A 125 0.66 -10.15 15.09
N THR A 126 0.77 -8.96 14.53
CA THR A 126 0.32 -7.72 15.18
C THR A 126 -0.06 -6.65 14.16
N GLY A 127 -0.65 -5.57 14.64
CA GLY A 127 -1.01 -4.38 13.90
C GLY A 127 -1.65 -3.35 14.82
N LEU A 128 -1.78 -2.09 14.38
CA LEU A 128 -2.45 -1.04 15.15
C LEU A 128 -3.92 -0.91 14.77
N ALA A 129 -4.77 -0.75 15.76
CA ALA A 129 -6.21 -0.51 15.60
C ALA A 129 -6.85 -1.52 14.63
N LYS A 130 -7.42 -1.07 13.50
CA LYS A 130 -8.05 -1.94 12.50
C LYS A 130 -7.06 -2.96 11.87
N SER A 131 -5.78 -2.64 11.80
CA SER A 131 -4.77 -3.55 11.27
C SER A 131 -4.42 -4.71 12.22
N PHE A 132 -4.95 -4.71 13.43
CA PHE A 132 -4.83 -5.85 14.35
C PHE A 132 -5.83 -6.97 14.03
N GLN A 133 -6.93 -6.67 13.35
CA GLN A 133 -7.95 -7.67 12.99
C GLN A 133 -7.39 -8.84 12.16
N PRO A 134 -6.61 -8.61 11.07
CA PRO A 134 -5.99 -9.71 10.32
C PRO A 134 -5.02 -10.55 11.15
N ALA A 135 -4.34 -9.98 12.16
CA ALA A 135 -3.51 -10.76 13.08
C ALA A 135 -4.36 -11.74 13.91
N GLN A 136 -5.50 -11.29 14.42
CA GLN A 136 -6.44 -12.14 15.16
C GLN A 136 -7.09 -13.20 14.26
N LEU A 137 -7.47 -12.82 13.04
CA LEU A 137 -8.00 -13.76 12.04
C LEU A 137 -6.96 -14.86 11.75
N PHE A 138 -5.70 -14.47 11.56
CA PHE A 138 -4.62 -15.42 11.30
C PHE A 138 -4.45 -16.41 12.45
N GLU A 139 -4.43 -15.95 13.70
CA GLU A 139 -4.40 -16.83 14.88
C GLU A 139 -5.54 -17.83 14.88
N ILE A 140 -6.79 -17.36 14.62
CA ILE A 140 -7.99 -18.21 14.63
C ILE A 140 -7.91 -19.29 13.53
N LEU A 141 -7.53 -18.93 12.32
CA LEU A 141 -7.45 -19.83 11.19
C LEU A 141 -6.35 -20.88 11.37
N MET A 142 -5.17 -20.45 11.84
CA MET A 142 -4.05 -21.36 12.10
C MET A 142 -4.32 -22.33 13.24
N ARG A 143 -5.07 -21.92 14.25
CA ARG A 143 -5.52 -22.81 15.34
C ARG A 143 -6.38 -23.96 14.78
N LYS A 144 -7.25 -23.71 13.79
CA LYS A 144 -8.01 -24.77 13.10
C LYS A 144 -7.10 -25.77 12.38
N LYS A 145 -5.95 -25.33 11.89
CA LYS A 145 -4.91 -26.18 11.29
C LYS A 145 -3.96 -26.82 12.31
N ARG A 146 -4.23 -26.70 13.60
CA ARG A 146 -3.40 -27.19 14.72
C ARG A 146 -1.98 -26.58 14.74
N ARG A 147 -1.86 -25.37 14.27
CA ARG A 147 -0.60 -24.59 14.28
C ARG A 147 -0.76 -23.37 15.16
N THR A 148 0.31 -23.01 15.85
CA THR A 148 0.28 -21.89 16.78
C THR A 148 0.81 -20.63 16.08
N VAL A 149 -0.07 -19.65 15.96
CA VAL A 149 0.27 -18.25 15.72
C VAL A 149 -0.30 -17.45 16.89
N ARG A 150 0.42 -16.45 17.36
CA ARG A 150 -0.04 -15.59 18.46
C ARG A 150 -0.30 -14.18 17.97
N ALA A 151 -1.54 -13.75 18.05
CA ALA A 151 -1.89 -12.35 17.84
C ALA A 151 -1.47 -11.55 19.10
N VAL A 152 -0.54 -10.63 18.93
CA VAL A 152 0.02 -9.82 20.02
C VAL A 152 -0.55 -8.41 19.95
N ALA A 153 -1.28 -8.01 20.99
CA ALA A 153 -1.76 -6.63 21.09
C ALA A 153 -0.58 -5.65 21.26
N ASN A 154 -0.77 -4.42 20.78
CA ASN A 154 0.31 -3.43 20.78
C ASN A 154 0.91 -3.15 22.16
N ASP A 155 0.09 -3.20 23.21
CA ASP A 155 0.53 -2.97 24.59
C ASP A 155 1.54 -4.03 25.09
N PHE A 156 1.50 -5.24 24.53
CA PHE A 156 2.41 -6.34 24.87
C PHE A 156 3.50 -6.56 23.84
N LEU A 157 3.51 -5.79 22.76
CA LEU A 157 4.44 -5.99 21.66
C LEU A 157 5.91 -5.77 22.08
N GLY A 158 6.16 -4.77 22.91
CA GLY A 158 7.51 -4.48 23.42
C GLY A 158 8.09 -5.63 24.23
N GLU A 159 7.30 -6.22 25.14
CA GLU A 159 7.71 -7.38 25.92
C GLU A 159 7.92 -8.60 25.02
N THR A 160 6.96 -8.88 24.12
CA THR A 160 7.06 -10.03 23.21
C THR A 160 8.30 -9.93 22.34
N SER A 161 8.55 -8.75 21.75
CA SER A 161 9.69 -8.53 20.87
C SER A 161 11.05 -8.67 21.57
N ALA A 162 11.11 -8.41 22.88
CA ALA A 162 12.33 -8.57 23.66
C ALA A 162 12.72 -10.04 23.89
N TYR A 163 11.76 -10.98 23.79
CA TYR A 163 12.00 -12.42 23.93
C TYR A 163 12.15 -13.15 22.59
N MET A 164 11.89 -12.49 21.48
CA MET A 164 12.03 -13.09 20.15
C MET A 164 13.51 -13.27 19.78
N ASP A 165 13.81 -14.39 19.15
CA ASP A 165 15.12 -14.72 18.61
C ASP A 165 15.09 -14.92 17.08
N ASP A 166 16.23 -15.28 16.48
CA ASP A 166 16.38 -15.43 15.03
C ASP A 166 15.48 -16.52 14.39
N ASN A 167 14.92 -17.42 15.22
CA ASN A 167 13.99 -18.45 14.78
C ASN A 167 12.52 -17.99 14.81
N ASP A 168 12.26 -16.80 15.32
CA ASP A 168 10.93 -16.25 15.50
C ASP A 168 10.58 -15.28 14.36
N LEU A 169 9.32 -15.26 13.98
CA LEU A 169 8.79 -14.36 12.96
C LEU A 169 7.69 -13.48 13.52
N LEU A 170 7.82 -12.17 13.35
CA LEU A 170 6.75 -11.21 13.57
C LEU A 170 6.13 -10.80 12.22
N ILE A 171 4.85 -11.09 12.03
CA ILE A 171 4.07 -10.60 10.90
C ILE A 171 3.38 -9.31 11.33
N LEU A 172 3.77 -8.21 10.73
CA LEU A 172 3.29 -6.87 11.04
C LEU A 172 2.32 -6.40 9.95
N PHE A 173 1.06 -6.19 10.31
CA PHE A 173 0.07 -5.56 9.43
C PHE A 173 0.04 -4.05 9.64
N SER A 174 0.39 -3.28 8.60
CA SER A 174 0.41 -1.82 8.68
C SER A 174 0.12 -1.18 7.32
N VAL A 175 -1.01 -0.52 7.18
CA VAL A 175 -1.40 0.13 5.92
C VAL A 175 -0.34 1.12 5.44
N SER A 176 0.11 2.00 6.32
CA SER A 176 1.05 3.08 5.98
C SER A 176 2.53 2.70 6.11
N GLY A 177 2.84 1.61 6.82
CA GLY A 177 4.23 1.25 7.14
C GLY A 177 4.97 2.33 7.94
N ARG A 178 4.24 3.09 8.80
CA ARG A 178 4.83 4.15 9.63
C ARG A 178 5.63 3.58 10.81
N SER A 179 6.55 4.39 11.32
CA SER A 179 7.52 3.98 12.32
C SER A 179 6.99 3.81 13.77
N GLU A 180 5.75 4.18 14.06
CA GLU A 180 5.22 4.17 15.44
C GLU A 180 5.30 2.78 16.09
N ILE A 181 4.82 1.75 15.39
CA ILE A 181 4.89 0.38 15.88
C ILE A 181 6.33 -0.17 15.91
N MET A 182 7.19 0.35 15.05
CA MET A 182 8.60 -0.06 14.98
C MET A 182 9.40 0.37 16.20
N GLN A 183 8.95 1.38 16.95
CA GLN A 183 9.59 1.76 18.22
C GLN A 183 9.45 0.66 19.27
N SER A 184 8.31 -0.04 19.30
CA SER A 184 8.07 -1.15 20.22
C SER A 184 8.88 -2.41 19.93
N ILE A 185 9.44 -2.52 18.71
CA ILE A 185 10.21 -3.71 18.26
C ILE A 185 11.68 -3.39 17.95
N GLN A 186 12.20 -2.29 18.51
CA GLN A 186 13.58 -1.82 18.24
C GLN A 186 14.67 -2.83 18.59
N HIS A 187 14.43 -3.66 19.61
CA HIS A 187 15.43 -4.56 20.19
C HIS A 187 15.22 -6.04 19.82
N THR A 188 14.25 -6.33 18.95
CA THR A 188 14.06 -7.72 18.52
C THR A 188 15.19 -8.18 17.61
N THR A 189 15.62 -9.42 17.79
CA THR A 189 16.47 -10.16 16.83
C THR A 189 15.62 -11.04 15.92
N GLY A 190 14.35 -11.23 16.23
CA GLY A 190 13.38 -11.97 15.42
C GLY A 190 13.17 -11.33 14.04
N LYS A 191 12.79 -12.16 13.08
CA LYS A 191 12.52 -11.72 11.71
C LYS A 191 11.21 -10.97 11.59
N ILE A 192 11.15 -9.99 10.70
CA ILE A 192 9.98 -9.15 10.49
C ILE A 192 9.47 -9.28 9.05
N LEU A 193 8.23 -9.76 8.91
CA LEU A 193 7.46 -9.73 7.67
C LEU A 193 6.43 -8.60 7.75
N LEU A 194 6.61 -7.56 6.95
CA LEU A 194 5.64 -6.47 6.85
C LEU A 194 4.61 -6.74 5.76
N VAL A 195 3.32 -6.72 6.11
CA VAL A 195 2.20 -6.69 5.16
C VAL A 195 1.65 -5.27 5.13
N THR A 196 1.77 -4.59 4.01
CA THR A 196 1.50 -3.15 3.91
C THR A 196 0.82 -2.80 2.59
N ALA A 197 0.21 -1.62 2.55
CA ALA A 197 -0.23 -0.99 1.31
C ALA A 197 0.75 0.09 0.81
N ASN A 198 1.81 0.37 1.57
CA ASN A 198 2.82 1.35 1.22
C ASN A 198 4.05 0.67 0.59
N PRO A 199 4.36 0.94 -0.70
CA PRO A 199 5.55 0.37 -1.35
C PRO A 199 6.87 0.92 -0.79
N HIS A 200 6.83 2.02 -0.02
CA HIS A 200 8.00 2.68 0.56
C HIS A 200 7.79 2.93 2.07
N PRO A 201 7.76 1.88 2.90
CA PRO A 201 7.58 2.04 4.33
C PRO A 201 8.79 2.78 4.95
N ALA A 202 8.52 3.64 5.93
CA ALA A 202 9.55 4.47 6.57
C ALA A 202 10.60 3.67 7.36
N CYS A 203 10.37 2.39 7.60
CA CYS A 203 11.19 1.51 8.44
C CYS A 203 11.78 0.33 7.64
N ALA A 204 11.99 0.50 6.34
CA ALA A 204 12.44 -0.57 5.44
C ALA A 204 13.74 -1.27 5.91
N GLU A 205 14.64 -0.57 6.61
CA GLU A 205 15.91 -1.10 7.10
C GLU A 205 15.78 -2.23 8.14
N LYS A 206 14.64 -2.32 8.84
CA LYS A 206 14.38 -3.33 9.87
C LYS A 206 13.48 -4.47 9.40
N ILE A 207 13.05 -4.43 8.14
CA ILE A 207 12.11 -5.39 7.58
C ILE A 207 12.88 -6.41 6.77
N ASP A 208 12.79 -7.68 7.17
CA ASP A 208 13.43 -8.78 6.45
C ASP A 208 12.68 -9.10 5.14
N ARG A 209 11.36 -8.98 5.15
CA ARG A 209 10.53 -9.22 3.98
C ARG A 209 9.28 -8.35 4.01
N SER A 210 8.80 -7.92 2.84
CA SER A 210 7.55 -7.17 2.72
C SER A 210 6.60 -7.76 1.68
N VAL A 211 5.30 -7.69 1.98
CA VAL A 211 4.19 -7.94 1.05
C VAL A 211 3.46 -6.62 0.86
N VAL A 212 3.52 -6.07 -0.34
CA VAL A 212 2.86 -4.80 -0.66
C VAL A 212 1.56 -5.08 -1.39
N LEU A 213 0.44 -4.94 -0.68
CA LEU A 213 -0.90 -5.14 -1.25
C LEU A 213 -1.38 -3.87 -1.97
N PRO A 214 -2.19 -4.01 -3.02
CA PRO A 214 -2.78 -2.86 -3.71
C PRO A 214 -3.61 -2.01 -2.75
N TYR A 215 -3.56 -0.70 -2.93
CA TYR A 215 -4.34 0.24 -2.15
C TYR A 215 -4.86 1.38 -3.03
N SER A 216 -6.13 1.73 -2.89
CA SER A 216 -6.77 2.71 -3.78
C SER A 216 -6.64 4.16 -3.33
N THR A 217 -6.27 4.40 -2.07
CA THR A 217 -6.09 5.75 -1.55
C THR A 217 -4.88 5.81 -0.63
N CYS A 218 -4.02 6.80 -0.83
CA CYS A 218 -2.94 7.12 0.10
C CYS A 218 -3.38 8.13 1.17
N ASP A 219 -4.67 8.40 1.27
CA ASP A 219 -5.20 9.15 2.39
C ASP A 219 -5.32 8.20 3.59
N PRO A 220 -4.49 8.36 4.63
CA PRO A 220 -4.58 7.57 5.84
C PRO A 220 -5.90 7.77 6.58
N GLU A 221 -6.61 8.88 6.28
CA GLU A 221 -7.91 9.22 6.83
C GLU A 221 -9.07 8.70 5.97
N ALA A 222 -8.83 8.33 4.71
CA ALA A 222 -9.81 7.65 3.88
C ALA A 222 -10.03 6.22 4.39
N SER A 223 -10.74 6.13 5.46
CA SER A 223 -10.85 5.02 6.40
C SER A 223 -11.58 3.77 5.88
N SER A 224 -11.97 3.69 4.59
CA SER A 224 -13.07 2.80 4.26
C SER A 224 -12.69 1.42 3.68
N VAL A 225 -11.54 1.26 3.04
CA VAL A 225 -11.24 0.01 2.30
C VAL A 225 -10.07 -0.75 2.89
N SER A 226 -9.32 -0.11 3.68
CA SER A 226 -8.18 -0.73 4.33
C SER A 226 -8.58 -1.78 5.31
N PRO A 227 -8.34 -2.48 5.99
CA PRO A 227 -7.70 -3.76 6.29
C PRO A 227 -8.37 -4.94 5.59
N VAL A 228 -9.46 -4.78 4.87
CA VAL A 228 -10.16 -5.91 4.23
C VAL A 228 -9.26 -6.74 3.29
N LEU A 229 -8.29 -6.10 2.63
CA LEU A 229 -7.32 -6.83 1.82
C LEU A 229 -6.32 -7.63 2.67
N PHE A 230 -6.05 -7.20 3.89
CA PHE A 230 -5.24 -7.99 4.82
C PHE A 230 -5.96 -9.25 5.27
N ASP A 231 -7.27 -9.17 5.51
CA ASP A 231 -8.08 -10.34 5.86
C ASP A 231 -8.13 -11.33 4.71
N ILE A 232 -8.39 -10.85 3.48
CA ILE A 232 -8.36 -11.69 2.26
C ILE A 232 -6.97 -12.31 2.05
N PHE A 233 -5.90 -11.55 2.25
CA PHE A 233 -4.52 -12.06 2.16
C PHE A 233 -4.30 -13.18 3.18
N VAL A 234 -4.74 -13.00 4.43
CA VAL A 234 -4.63 -14.01 5.48
C VAL A 234 -5.39 -15.28 5.11
N GLU A 235 -6.63 -15.15 4.64
CA GLU A 235 -7.45 -16.31 4.21
C GLU A 235 -6.75 -17.08 3.09
N LEU A 236 -6.27 -16.39 2.06
CA LEU A 236 -5.56 -17.01 0.94
C LEU A 236 -4.23 -17.66 1.40
N LEU A 237 -3.44 -16.97 2.22
CA LEU A 237 -2.15 -17.48 2.71
C LEU A 237 -2.33 -18.76 3.53
N VAL A 238 -3.35 -18.82 4.37
CA VAL A 238 -3.63 -19.97 5.23
C VAL A 238 -3.90 -21.24 4.42
N GLU A 239 -4.40 -21.15 3.19
CA GLU A 239 -4.59 -22.33 2.32
C GLU A 239 -3.25 -23.03 1.99
N TYR A 240 -2.13 -22.31 2.03
CA TYR A 240 -0.79 -22.83 1.72
C TYR A 240 0.05 -23.17 2.97
N LEU A 241 -0.40 -22.77 4.17
CA LEU A 241 0.22 -23.09 5.45
C LEU A 241 -0.36 -24.37 6.07
#